data_f7562f53ec5f972fab444422acd835ce
#
_entry.id   f7562f53ec5f972fab444422acd835ce
#
_cell.length_a   1.000
_cell.length_b   1.000
_cell.length_c   1.000
_cell.angle_alpha   90.00
_cell.angle_beta   90.00
_cell.angle_gamma   90.00
#
_symmetry.space_group_name_H-M   'P 1'
#
loop_
_entity.id
_entity.type
_entity.pdbx_description
1 polymer ?
#
loop_
_entity_poly.entity_id
_entity_poly.type
_entity_poly.pdbx_seq_one_letter_code
_entity_poly.pdbx_strand_id
1 'polypeptide(L)'
;GQTANNPELNDEPHVVARFSYPFKVKNQIMEAGIQGYSGKYVLTKSNLSAGVKHNTTLNYLDQRAAATIVLYPKPFGIQAEYNIGKGPEYNKITDSIEVQNLHGGYVLLNYQVKIKNQLFFPFTRFQYYDGGKKHERDARSYGVTELEIGVEWQPMKNFELVVMYTMSERRYEDFGNRNNIQRGNLLRIQAQMNF
;
A
#
# COMPACT_ATOMS: atom_id res chain seq x y z
N GLY A 1 -6.45 -13.49 -3.46
CA GLY A 1 -6.14 -14.55 -4.41
C GLY A 1 -4.81 -14.33 -5.09
N GLN A 2 -4.18 -15.38 -5.46
CA GLN A 2 -2.99 -15.31 -6.30
C GLN A 2 -3.42 -14.88 -7.72
N THR A 3 -2.51 -14.35 -8.54
CA THR A 3 -2.83 -13.86 -9.87
C THR A 3 -3.39 -14.97 -10.77
N ALA A 4 -4.10 -14.61 -11.85
CA ALA A 4 -4.69 -15.57 -12.80
C ALA A 4 -3.71 -16.60 -13.38
N ASN A 5 -2.41 -16.29 -13.37
CA ASN A 5 -1.34 -17.17 -13.85
C ASN A 5 -0.74 -18.08 -12.76
N ASN A 6 -1.11 -17.88 -11.50
CA ASN A 6 -0.69 -18.70 -10.37
C ASN A 6 -1.95 -19.20 -9.67
N PRO A 7 -2.39 -20.44 -9.94
CA PRO A 7 -3.51 -21.02 -9.22
C PRO A 7 -3.21 -21.06 -7.71
N GLU A 8 -4.26 -21.00 -6.94
CA GLU A 8 -4.16 -21.15 -5.49
C GLU A 8 -3.50 -22.51 -5.17
N LEU A 9 -2.43 -22.45 -4.40
CA LEU A 9 -1.61 -23.64 -4.10
C LEU A 9 -2.00 -24.30 -2.76
N ASN A 10 -3.01 -23.75 -2.07
CA ASN A 10 -3.57 -24.33 -0.86
C ASN A 10 -5.10 -24.21 -0.88
N ASP A 11 -5.76 -25.16 -0.23
CA ASP A 11 -7.23 -25.19 -0.10
C ASP A 11 -7.72 -24.41 1.14
N GLU A 12 -6.91 -23.48 1.67
CA GLU A 12 -7.23 -22.72 2.87
C GLU A 12 -7.96 -21.43 2.52
N PRO A 13 -9.17 -21.18 3.03
CA PRO A 13 -9.92 -19.97 2.73
C PRO A 13 -9.26 -18.75 3.38
N HIS A 14 -9.26 -17.65 2.65
CA HIS A 14 -8.89 -16.34 3.18
C HIS A 14 -10.15 -15.63 3.71
N VAL A 15 -10.06 -15.11 4.92
CA VAL A 15 -11.14 -14.33 5.54
C VAL A 15 -10.79 -12.85 5.45
N VAL A 16 -11.71 -12.06 4.91
CA VAL A 16 -11.61 -10.60 4.82
C VAL A 16 -12.88 -10.00 5.41
N ALA A 17 -12.72 -9.03 6.28
CA ALA A 17 -13.82 -8.26 6.84
C ALA A 17 -13.49 -6.77 6.84
N ARG A 18 -14.49 -5.94 6.52
CA ARG A 18 -14.40 -4.49 6.60
C ARG A 18 -15.66 -3.94 7.24
N PHE A 19 -15.49 -3.02 8.18
CA PHE A 19 -16.56 -2.22 8.74
C PHE A 19 -16.18 -0.75 8.59
N SER A 20 -17.11 0.05 8.02
CA SER A 20 -16.94 1.50 7.93
C SER A 20 -18.24 2.21 8.27
N TYR A 21 -18.12 3.39 8.85
CA TYR A 21 -19.26 4.19 9.27
C TYR A 21 -19.08 5.64 8.83
N PRO A 22 -19.94 6.15 7.93
CA PRO A 22 -19.97 7.53 7.54
C PRO A 22 -20.74 8.37 8.56
N PHE A 23 -20.24 9.54 8.91
CA PHE A 23 -20.89 10.49 9.81
C PHE A 23 -20.59 11.94 9.40
N LYS A 24 -21.39 12.87 9.89
CA LYS A 24 -21.21 14.29 9.63
C LYS A 24 -20.56 14.98 10.81
N VAL A 25 -19.56 15.79 10.51
CA VAL A 25 -18.96 16.76 11.45
C VAL A 25 -19.17 18.16 10.87
N LYS A 26 -20.07 18.93 11.48
CA LYS A 26 -20.54 20.21 10.91
C LYS A 26 -21.09 20.00 9.49
N ASN A 27 -20.46 20.60 8.49
CA ASN A 27 -20.87 20.54 7.07
C ASN A 27 -20.01 19.55 6.24
N GLN A 28 -19.15 18.75 6.87
CA GLN A 28 -18.30 17.78 6.20
C GLN A 28 -18.73 16.35 6.51
N ILE A 29 -18.56 15.49 5.54
CA ILE A 29 -18.73 14.05 5.70
C ILE A 29 -17.38 13.48 6.09
N MET A 30 -17.38 12.66 7.14
CA MET A 30 -16.26 11.84 7.56
C MET A 30 -16.65 10.37 7.45
N GLU A 31 -15.68 9.52 7.23
CA GLU A 31 -15.82 8.06 7.32
C GLU A 31 -14.68 7.50 8.16
N ALA A 32 -14.99 6.69 9.14
CA ALA A 32 -14.02 5.90 9.89
C ALA A 32 -14.24 4.43 9.58
N GLY A 33 -13.17 3.66 9.44
CA GLY A 33 -13.24 2.25 9.11
C GLY A 33 -12.16 1.43 9.76
N ILE A 34 -12.48 0.15 9.95
CA ILE A 34 -11.52 -0.89 10.31
C ILE A 34 -11.67 -2.04 9.33
N GLN A 35 -10.57 -2.69 9.03
CA GLN A 35 -10.56 -3.85 8.15
C GLN A 35 -9.55 -4.88 8.64
N GLY A 36 -9.84 -6.15 8.37
CA GLY A 36 -8.97 -7.25 8.71
C GLY A 36 -8.91 -8.28 7.59
N TYR A 37 -7.78 -8.93 7.50
CA TYR A 37 -7.50 -10.02 6.59
C TYR A 37 -6.75 -11.10 7.33
N SER A 38 -7.11 -12.36 7.13
CA SER A 38 -6.41 -13.51 7.67
C SER A 38 -6.43 -14.66 6.66
N GLY A 39 -5.27 -15.22 6.39
CA GLY A 39 -5.10 -16.35 5.51
C GLY A 39 -3.68 -16.87 5.56
N LYS A 40 -3.35 -17.78 4.66
CA LYS A 40 -2.01 -18.28 4.47
C LYS A 40 -1.57 -18.07 3.03
N TYR A 41 -0.33 -17.69 2.86
CA TYR A 41 0.29 -17.45 1.56
C TYR A 41 1.33 -18.53 1.26
N VAL A 42 1.20 -19.19 0.11
CA VAL A 42 2.16 -20.19 -0.36
C VAL A 42 3.21 -19.52 -1.25
N LEU A 43 4.46 -19.61 -0.83
CA LEU A 43 5.57 -19.14 -1.65
C LEU A 43 5.79 -20.10 -2.82
N THR A 44 6.02 -19.53 -4.00
CA THR A 44 6.32 -20.32 -5.20
C THR A 44 7.77 -20.80 -5.15
N LYS A 45 8.01 -22.09 -5.40
CA LYS A 45 9.36 -22.67 -5.40
C LYS A 45 10.34 -21.95 -6.34
N SER A 46 9.88 -21.45 -7.48
CA SER A 46 10.70 -20.68 -8.42
C SER A 46 11.18 -19.34 -7.86
N ASN A 47 10.54 -18.84 -6.80
CA ASN A 47 10.94 -17.60 -6.12
C ASN A 47 11.90 -17.85 -4.96
N LEU A 48 12.39 -19.09 -4.77
CA LEU A 48 13.33 -19.41 -3.71
C LEU A 48 14.76 -19.49 -4.24
N SER A 49 15.68 -18.90 -3.50
CA SER A 49 17.12 -19.04 -3.75
C SER A 49 17.64 -20.34 -3.17
N ALA A 50 18.65 -20.90 -3.81
CA ALA A 50 19.31 -22.11 -3.31
C ALA A 50 19.95 -21.84 -1.94
N GLY A 51 19.68 -22.72 -0.98
CA GLY A 51 20.25 -22.65 0.38
C GLY A 51 19.41 -21.88 1.40
N VAL A 52 18.45 -21.09 0.98
CA VAL A 52 17.52 -20.41 1.92
C VAL A 52 16.63 -21.46 2.60
N LYS A 53 16.61 -21.43 3.91
CA LYS A 53 15.77 -22.34 4.71
C LYS A 53 14.31 -21.89 4.67
N HIS A 54 13.41 -22.82 4.60
CA HIS A 54 11.97 -22.58 4.58
C HIS A 54 11.21 -23.75 5.20
N ASN A 55 9.95 -23.56 5.55
CA ASN A 55 9.11 -24.67 5.97
C ASN A 55 8.82 -25.63 4.79
N THR A 56 8.48 -26.88 5.09
CA THR A 56 8.28 -27.93 4.09
C THR A 56 7.11 -27.68 3.14
N THR A 57 6.08 -26.98 3.61
CA THR A 57 4.85 -26.68 2.85
C THR A 57 4.90 -25.38 2.08
N LEU A 58 5.90 -24.53 2.33
CA LEU A 58 5.98 -23.14 1.82
C LEU A 58 4.78 -22.27 2.18
N ASN A 59 3.95 -22.69 3.11
CA ASN A 59 2.70 -22.07 3.50
C ASN A 59 2.93 -21.24 4.77
N TYR A 60 2.76 -19.93 4.67
CA TYR A 60 3.05 -18.97 5.72
C TYR A 60 1.81 -18.17 6.10
N LEU A 61 1.64 -17.90 7.39
CA LEU A 61 0.59 -17.00 7.87
C LEU A 61 0.73 -15.62 7.22
N ASP A 62 -0.38 -15.07 6.74
CA ASP A 62 -0.49 -13.70 6.23
C ASP A 62 -1.74 -13.07 6.83
N GLN A 63 -1.54 -12.17 7.78
CA GLN A 63 -2.61 -11.50 8.51
C GLN A 63 -2.37 -10.00 8.54
N ARG A 64 -3.45 -9.23 8.41
CA ARG A 64 -3.38 -7.77 8.46
C ARG A 64 -4.60 -7.20 9.15
N ALA A 65 -4.41 -6.10 9.85
CA ALA A 65 -5.46 -5.24 10.35
C ALA A 65 -5.14 -3.80 9.97
N ALA A 66 -6.15 -3.05 9.56
CA ALA A 66 -5.99 -1.65 9.23
C ALA A 66 -7.11 -0.80 9.79
N ALA A 67 -6.78 0.46 10.10
CA ALA A 67 -7.73 1.50 10.44
C ALA A 67 -7.65 2.62 9.40
N THR A 68 -8.81 3.15 9.00
CA THR A 68 -8.93 4.19 7.98
C THR A 68 -9.74 5.36 8.51
N ILE A 69 -9.39 6.56 8.08
CA ILE A 69 -10.19 7.75 8.28
C ILE A 69 -10.19 8.58 7.00
N VAL A 70 -11.36 9.06 6.60
CA VAL A 70 -11.56 9.93 5.45
C VAL A 70 -12.36 11.14 5.89
N LEU A 71 -11.85 12.34 5.64
CA LEU A 71 -12.57 13.60 5.71
C LEU A 71 -12.67 14.12 4.27
N TYR A 72 -13.88 14.13 3.71
CA TYR A 72 -14.10 14.62 2.34
C TYR A 72 -13.86 16.13 2.25
N PRO A 73 -13.13 16.61 1.22
CA PRO A 73 -12.71 18.01 1.16
C PRO A 73 -13.88 18.98 1.05
N LYS A 74 -13.95 19.92 2.04
CA LYS A 74 -14.93 21.02 2.07
C LYS A 74 -14.50 22.13 3.05
N PRO A 75 -13.52 22.98 2.76
CA PRO A 75 -12.55 22.83 1.65
C PRO A 75 -11.39 21.86 1.93
N PHE A 76 -11.07 21.60 3.21
CA PHE A 76 -9.96 20.74 3.62
C PHE A 76 -10.39 19.27 3.69
N GLY A 77 -9.57 18.39 3.16
CA GLY A 77 -9.77 16.95 3.23
C GLY A 77 -8.56 16.21 3.74
N ILE A 78 -8.82 15.07 4.38
CA ILE A 78 -7.81 14.13 4.87
C ILE A 78 -8.24 12.72 4.46
N GLN A 79 -7.28 11.92 4.02
CA GLN A 79 -7.43 10.48 3.93
C GLN A 79 -6.21 9.82 4.56
N ALA A 80 -6.43 8.94 5.52
CA ALA A 80 -5.34 8.23 6.18
C ALA A 80 -5.71 6.77 6.40
N GLU A 81 -4.72 5.91 6.25
CA GLU A 81 -4.79 4.50 6.59
C GLU A 81 -3.50 4.08 7.28
N TYR A 82 -3.63 3.30 8.33
CA TYR A 82 -2.51 2.61 8.96
C TYR A 82 -2.83 1.13 9.07
N ASN A 83 -1.88 0.29 8.65
CA ASN A 83 -2.01 -1.15 8.73
C ASN A 83 -0.83 -1.78 9.45
N ILE A 84 -1.13 -2.85 10.19
CA ILE A 84 -0.18 -3.71 10.86
C ILE A 84 -0.50 -5.15 10.51
N GLY A 85 0.50 -6.01 10.56
CA GLY A 85 0.25 -7.42 10.26
C GLY A 85 1.45 -8.31 10.47
N LYS A 86 1.30 -9.54 9.99
CA LYS A 86 2.34 -10.56 9.94
C LYS A 86 2.30 -11.22 8.58
N GLY A 87 3.47 -11.54 8.06
CA GLY A 87 3.60 -12.26 6.79
C GLY A 87 4.98 -12.86 6.62
N PRO A 88 5.19 -13.66 5.55
CA PRO A 88 6.49 -14.23 5.28
C PRO A 88 7.50 -13.14 4.95
N GLU A 89 8.67 -13.26 5.57
CA GLU A 89 9.82 -12.39 5.33
C GLU A 89 11.11 -13.18 5.54
N TYR A 90 12.09 -12.92 4.70
CA TYR A 90 13.42 -13.48 4.84
C TYR A 90 14.17 -12.87 6.02
N ASN A 91 14.61 -13.73 6.93
CA ASN A 91 15.44 -13.38 8.06
C ASN A 91 16.91 -13.71 7.76
N LYS A 92 17.71 -12.66 7.61
CA LYS A 92 19.15 -12.76 7.28
C LYS A 92 20.02 -13.35 8.40
N ILE A 93 19.53 -13.37 9.64
CA ILE A 93 20.29 -13.90 10.78
C ILE A 93 20.21 -15.42 10.79
N THR A 94 19.03 -15.97 10.54
CA THR A 94 18.76 -17.40 10.54
C THR A 94 18.89 -18.03 9.17
N ASP A 95 19.04 -17.21 8.11
CA ASP A 95 19.01 -17.61 6.70
C ASP A 95 17.76 -18.43 6.37
N SER A 96 16.62 -17.94 6.86
CA SER A 96 15.32 -18.63 6.71
C SER A 96 14.19 -17.66 6.40
N ILE A 97 13.14 -18.18 5.78
CA ILE A 97 11.88 -17.44 5.63
C ILE A 97 11.01 -17.73 6.84
N GLU A 98 10.61 -16.70 7.53
CA GLU A 98 9.84 -16.74 8.78
C GLU A 98 8.63 -15.82 8.70
N VAL A 99 7.66 -16.01 9.60
CA VAL A 99 6.56 -15.05 9.75
C VAL A 99 7.04 -13.89 10.60
N GLN A 100 7.15 -12.71 10.00
CA GLN A 100 7.61 -11.47 10.62
C GLN A 100 6.50 -10.43 10.68
N ASN A 101 6.69 -9.40 11.51
CA ASN A 101 5.77 -8.27 11.58
C ASN A 101 5.95 -7.36 10.36
N LEU A 102 4.86 -6.80 9.89
CA LEU A 102 4.87 -5.77 8.86
C LEU A 102 3.95 -4.62 9.27
N HIS A 103 4.27 -3.44 8.83
CA HIS A 103 3.43 -2.27 9.03
C HIS A 103 3.62 -1.24 7.92
N GLY A 104 2.65 -0.37 7.80
CA GLY A 104 2.71 0.71 6.83
C GLY A 104 1.45 1.55 6.86
N GLY A 105 1.47 2.63 6.12
CA GLY A 105 0.32 3.50 6.05
C GLY A 105 0.58 4.72 5.19
N TYR A 106 -0.45 5.53 5.06
CA TYR A 106 -0.34 6.80 4.36
C TYR A 106 -1.25 7.86 4.99
N VAL A 107 -0.88 9.11 4.76
CA VAL A 107 -1.71 10.28 5.01
C VAL A 107 -1.71 11.13 3.76
N LEU A 108 -2.89 11.41 3.23
CA LEU A 108 -3.13 12.33 2.13
C LEU A 108 -3.90 13.53 2.67
N LEU A 109 -3.38 14.72 2.42
CA LEU A 109 -4.01 16.00 2.70
C LEU A 109 -4.37 16.66 1.39
N ASN A 110 -5.57 17.18 1.27
CA ASN A 110 -5.98 17.93 0.09
C ASN A 110 -6.83 19.15 0.48
N TYR A 111 -6.96 20.08 -0.45
CA TYR A 111 -7.73 21.29 -0.25
C TYR A 111 -8.52 21.64 -1.50
N GLN A 112 -9.83 21.80 -1.38
CA GLN A 112 -10.69 22.19 -2.48
C GLN A 112 -10.62 23.69 -2.74
N VAL A 113 -10.18 24.07 -3.92
CA VAL A 113 -10.16 25.46 -4.42
C VAL A 113 -11.09 25.55 -5.62
N LYS A 114 -12.02 26.48 -5.58
CA LYS A 114 -12.90 26.78 -6.71
C LYS A 114 -12.49 28.09 -7.37
N ILE A 115 -12.12 28.03 -8.64
CA ILE A 115 -11.78 29.21 -9.46
C ILE A 115 -12.76 29.26 -10.63
N LYS A 116 -13.62 30.25 -10.66
CA LYS A 116 -14.75 30.34 -11.60
C LYS A 116 -15.61 29.06 -11.48
N ASN A 117 -15.71 28.26 -12.55
CA ASN A 117 -16.48 27.00 -12.58
C ASN A 117 -15.59 25.75 -12.54
N GLN A 118 -14.29 25.91 -12.25
CA GLN A 118 -13.33 24.82 -12.21
C GLN A 118 -12.95 24.50 -10.77
N LEU A 119 -12.67 23.23 -10.51
CA LEU A 119 -12.19 22.76 -9.22
C LEU A 119 -10.71 22.38 -9.32
N PHE A 120 -9.98 22.73 -8.28
CA PHE A 120 -8.59 22.35 -8.08
C PHE A 120 -8.45 21.70 -6.71
N PHE A 121 -7.70 20.60 -6.64
CA PHE A 121 -7.37 19.93 -5.39
C PHE A 121 -5.84 19.79 -5.29
N PRO A 122 -5.12 20.84 -4.83
CA PRO A 122 -3.74 20.63 -4.41
C PRO A 122 -3.71 19.60 -3.29
N PHE A 123 -2.75 18.70 -3.35
CA PHE A 123 -2.60 17.64 -2.36
C PHE A 123 -1.15 17.33 -2.06
N THR A 124 -0.94 16.72 -0.91
CA THR A 124 0.29 16.04 -0.54
C THR A 124 -0.05 14.69 0.08
N ARG A 125 0.74 13.66 -0.22
CA ARG A 125 0.62 12.33 0.35
C ARG A 125 1.96 11.85 0.85
N PHE A 126 2.02 11.46 2.09
CA PHE A 126 3.14 10.73 2.65
C PHE A 126 2.72 9.28 2.85
N GLN A 127 3.56 8.35 2.44
CA GLN A 127 3.34 6.92 2.67
C GLN A 127 4.64 6.21 3.04
N TYR A 128 4.50 5.17 3.83
CA TYR A 128 5.60 4.27 4.13
C TYR A 128 5.11 2.83 4.31
N TYR A 129 6.02 1.89 4.09
CA TYR A 129 5.83 0.48 4.38
C TYR A 129 7.17 -0.14 4.82
N ASP A 130 7.10 -1.06 5.79
CA ASP A 130 8.21 -1.90 6.21
C ASP A 130 7.70 -3.33 6.45
N GLY A 131 8.40 -4.33 5.87
CA GLY A 131 8.04 -5.74 5.98
C GLY A 131 8.44 -6.58 4.78
N GLY A 132 8.13 -7.87 4.83
CA GLY A 132 8.42 -8.81 3.76
C GLY A 132 7.61 -8.56 2.49
N LYS A 133 8.23 -8.76 1.34
CA LYS A 133 7.61 -8.65 0.03
C LYS A 133 7.33 -10.05 -0.53
N LYS A 134 6.27 -10.66 -0.05
CA LYS A 134 5.89 -12.07 -0.29
C LYS A 134 5.85 -12.51 -1.77
N HIS A 135 5.67 -11.58 -2.70
CA HIS A 135 5.63 -11.87 -4.14
C HIS A 135 7.00 -11.86 -4.80
N GLU A 136 8.03 -11.42 -4.09
CA GLU A 136 9.39 -11.38 -4.59
C GLU A 136 10.22 -12.56 -4.10
N ARG A 137 11.44 -12.65 -4.62
CA ARG A 137 12.37 -13.71 -4.32
C ARG A 137 12.65 -13.77 -2.82
N ASP A 138 12.47 -14.96 -2.23
CA ASP A 138 12.68 -15.26 -0.81
C ASP A 138 11.82 -14.40 0.15
N ALA A 139 10.74 -13.78 -0.31
CA ALA A 139 9.94 -12.84 0.48
C ALA A 139 10.80 -11.79 1.20
N ARG A 140 11.78 -11.21 0.53
CA ARG A 140 12.79 -10.33 1.13
C ARG A 140 12.20 -9.14 1.84
N SER A 141 12.93 -8.65 2.83
CA SER A 141 12.63 -7.43 3.55
C SER A 141 12.62 -6.23 2.59
N TYR A 142 11.61 -5.41 2.71
CA TYR A 142 11.37 -4.26 1.87
C TYR A 142 10.89 -3.09 2.71
N GLY A 143 11.44 -1.93 2.47
CA GLY A 143 10.98 -0.68 3.05
C GLY A 143 10.77 0.34 1.95
N VAL A 144 9.73 1.14 2.06
CA VAL A 144 9.49 2.27 1.16
C VAL A 144 9.01 3.47 1.95
N THR A 145 9.52 4.64 1.59
CA THR A 145 9.04 5.95 2.05
C THR A 145 8.85 6.83 0.83
N GLU A 146 7.66 7.39 0.66
CA GLU A 146 7.34 8.22 -0.48
C GLU A 146 6.62 9.49 -0.02
N LEU A 147 7.01 10.62 -0.61
CA LEU A 147 6.31 11.89 -0.51
C LEU A 147 5.85 12.31 -1.91
N GLU A 148 4.56 12.54 -2.04
CA GLU A 148 3.94 13.03 -3.27
C GLU A 148 3.36 14.42 -3.05
N ILE A 149 3.55 15.29 -4.03
CA ILE A 149 2.95 16.62 -4.09
C ILE A 149 2.34 16.79 -5.46
N GLY A 150 1.10 17.22 -5.51
CA GLY A 150 0.41 17.33 -6.78
C GLY A 150 -0.82 18.24 -6.76
N VAL A 151 -1.44 18.33 -7.91
CA VAL A 151 -2.72 19.00 -8.09
C VAL A 151 -3.59 18.20 -9.02
N GLU A 152 -4.85 18.00 -8.62
CA GLU A 152 -5.92 17.53 -9.48
C GLU A 152 -6.71 18.75 -9.96
N TRP A 153 -6.94 18.82 -11.25
CA TRP A 153 -7.72 19.88 -11.91
C TRP A 153 -8.94 19.28 -12.60
N GLN A 154 -10.11 19.77 -12.23
CA GLN A 154 -11.40 19.41 -12.81
C GLN A 154 -11.98 20.62 -13.56
N PRO A 155 -11.64 20.79 -14.87
CA PRO A 155 -12.17 21.90 -15.68
C PRO A 155 -13.65 21.77 -15.96
N MET A 156 -14.14 20.53 -16.02
CA MET A 156 -15.54 20.18 -16.23
C MET A 156 -15.90 18.90 -15.47
N LYS A 157 -17.18 18.63 -15.30
CA LYS A 157 -17.73 17.56 -14.46
C LYS A 157 -17.21 16.16 -14.80
N ASN A 158 -16.87 15.93 -16.07
CA ASN A 158 -16.52 14.59 -16.56
C ASN A 158 -15.02 14.44 -16.89
N PHE A 159 -14.19 15.41 -16.57
CA PHE A 159 -12.77 15.38 -16.88
C PHE A 159 -11.92 15.77 -15.68
N GLU A 160 -10.88 15.00 -15.43
CA GLU A 160 -9.90 15.19 -14.37
C GLU A 160 -8.49 15.10 -14.94
N LEU A 161 -7.64 16.07 -14.59
CA LEU A 161 -6.21 16.04 -14.91
C LEU A 161 -5.42 16.11 -13.59
N VAL A 162 -4.58 15.11 -13.35
CA VAL A 162 -3.70 15.07 -12.19
C VAL A 162 -2.26 15.24 -12.64
N VAL A 163 -1.57 16.20 -12.03
CA VAL A 163 -0.11 16.35 -12.17
C VAL A 163 0.49 16.14 -10.79
N MET A 164 1.44 15.20 -10.68
CA MET A 164 1.99 14.79 -9.42
C MET A 164 3.49 14.53 -9.53
N TYR A 165 4.24 14.96 -8.54
CA TYR A 165 5.65 14.68 -8.36
C TYR A 165 5.86 13.80 -7.13
N THR A 166 6.50 12.66 -7.31
CA THR A 166 6.80 11.68 -6.27
C THR A 166 8.29 11.64 -6.00
N MET A 167 8.67 11.75 -4.74
CA MET A 167 10.01 11.48 -4.22
C MET A 167 9.95 10.16 -3.47
N SER A 168 10.75 9.17 -3.88
CA SER A 168 10.72 7.82 -3.33
C SER A 168 12.09 7.39 -2.87
N GLU A 169 12.13 6.81 -1.67
CA GLU A 169 13.27 6.06 -1.16
C GLU A 169 12.79 4.63 -0.87
N ARG A 170 13.53 3.65 -1.40
CA ARG A 170 13.25 2.22 -1.22
C ARG A 170 14.46 1.52 -0.66
N ARG A 171 14.28 0.83 0.45
CA ARG A 171 15.21 -0.15 0.97
C ARG A 171 14.82 -1.51 0.42
N TYR A 172 15.76 -2.13 -0.25
CA TYR A 172 15.58 -3.42 -0.89
C TYR A 172 16.69 -4.36 -0.44
N GLU A 173 16.35 -5.48 0.16
CA GLU A 173 17.34 -6.45 0.61
C GLU A 173 17.76 -7.37 -0.53
N ASP A 174 19.07 -7.40 -0.79
CA ASP A 174 19.68 -8.24 -1.82
C ASP A 174 20.80 -9.07 -1.18
N PHE A 175 21.06 -10.29 -1.70
CA PHE A 175 22.13 -11.17 -1.19
C PHE A 175 23.50 -10.52 -1.21
N GLY A 176 23.81 -9.71 -2.24
CA GLY A 176 25.07 -9.02 -2.40
C GLY A 176 25.16 -7.72 -1.60
N ASN A 177 24.04 -7.09 -1.31
CA ASN A 177 24.00 -5.78 -0.67
C ASN A 177 22.77 -5.67 0.25
N ARG A 178 22.97 -5.98 1.52
CA ARG A 178 21.90 -6.06 2.53
C ARG A 178 21.15 -4.76 2.82
N ASN A 179 21.65 -3.63 2.38
CA ASN A 179 21.04 -2.31 2.58
C ASN A 179 21.05 -1.51 1.27
N ASN A 180 20.60 -2.12 0.19
CA ASN A 180 20.47 -1.42 -1.07
C ASN A 180 19.35 -0.37 -0.98
N ILE A 181 19.73 0.89 -0.88
CA ILE A 181 18.81 2.02 -0.87
C ILE A 181 18.78 2.62 -2.27
N GLN A 182 17.61 2.62 -2.86
CA GLN A 182 17.33 3.24 -4.15
C GLN A 182 16.51 4.50 -3.93
N ARG A 183 16.93 5.60 -4.53
CA ARG A 183 16.22 6.87 -4.53
C ARG A 183 15.83 7.25 -5.94
N GLY A 184 14.64 7.75 -6.11
CA GLY A 184 14.15 8.16 -7.40
C GLY A 184 13.03 9.18 -7.29
N ASN A 185 12.88 9.95 -8.36
CA ASN A 185 11.81 10.92 -8.50
C ASN A 185 11.01 10.58 -9.74
N LEU A 186 9.70 10.80 -9.68
CA LEU A 186 8.79 10.53 -10.78
C LEU A 186 7.83 11.70 -10.96
N LEU A 187 7.77 12.23 -12.18
CA LEU A 187 6.69 13.13 -12.60
C LEU A 187 5.63 12.29 -13.30
N ARG A 188 4.39 12.35 -12.81
CA ARG A 188 3.24 11.66 -13.40
C ARG A 188 2.21 12.69 -13.84
N ILE A 189 1.67 12.48 -15.04
CA ILE A 189 0.51 13.21 -15.57
C ILE A 189 -0.53 12.16 -15.93
N GLN A 190 -1.73 12.31 -15.39
CA GLN A 190 -2.85 11.39 -15.64
C GLN A 190 -4.09 12.19 -16.01
N ALA A 191 -4.73 11.82 -17.11
CA ALA A 191 -6.01 12.35 -17.52
C ALA A 191 -7.07 11.24 -17.41
N GLN A 192 -8.25 11.59 -16.87
CA GLN A 192 -9.38 10.69 -16.77
C GLN A 192 -10.61 11.36 -17.33
N MET A 193 -11.37 10.62 -18.13
CA MET A 193 -12.63 11.06 -18.70
C MET A 193 -13.72 10.05 -18.35
N ASN A 194 -14.82 10.53 -17.77
CA ASN A 194 -16.00 9.73 -17.42
C ASN A 194 -17.12 10.02 -18.42
N PHE A 195 -17.70 8.96 -19.01
CA PHE A 195 -18.75 9.06 -20.04
C PHE A 195 -20.14 8.80 -19.44
#